data_daafef40f30836dc86d96bd5a61da49d
#
_entry.id   daafef40f30836dc86d96bd5a61da49d
#
_cell.length_a   1.000
_cell.length_b   1.000
_cell.length_c   1.000
_cell.angle_alpha   90.00
_cell.angle_beta   90.00
_cell.angle_gamma   90.00
#
_symmetry.space_group_name_H-M   'P 1'
#
loop_
_entity.id
_entity.type
_entity.pdbx_description
1 polymer ?
#
loop_
_entity_poly.entity_id
_entity_poly.type
_entity_poly.pdbx_seq_one_letter_code
_entity_poly.pdbx_strand_id
1 'polypeptide(L)'
;MISKERAVELVESLLARERLTWAGPLRELAVCDVEEHAVGWLVFWNSAEYAHSRDVRDSLIGSGPYLVDRHDGSIHHVPATTWIAENWEELYLQQIKGIRPPDPLASSVRALMHSAGVVAAMSHLRKQAPRLSLRDARAYVLALRDGDEPSEELASLTRTEESCPPLSIETLAGPVQ
;
A
#
# COMPACT_ATOMS: atom_id res chain seq x y z
N MET A 1 -12.29 -16.04 7.13
CA MET A 1 -11.42 -14.96 7.67
C MET A 1 -10.30 -15.58 8.47
N ILE A 2 -9.07 -15.16 8.23
CA ILE A 2 -7.87 -15.65 8.91
C ILE A 2 -7.80 -15.06 10.32
N SER A 3 -7.57 -15.91 11.34
CA SER A 3 -7.33 -15.44 12.71
C SER A 3 -5.88 -14.98 12.89
N LYS A 4 -5.61 -14.26 13.98
CA LYS A 4 -4.25 -13.82 14.36
C LYS A 4 -3.29 -15.00 14.48
N GLU A 5 -3.71 -16.05 15.18
CA GLU A 5 -2.91 -17.25 15.41
C GLU A 5 -2.57 -17.93 14.09
N ARG A 6 -3.55 -18.01 13.19
CA ARG A 6 -3.33 -18.60 11.87
C ARG A 6 -2.38 -17.76 11.01
N ALA A 7 -2.45 -16.44 11.09
CA ALA A 7 -1.52 -15.55 10.40
C ALA A 7 -0.08 -15.75 10.89
N VAL A 8 0.11 -15.89 12.20
CA VAL A 8 1.43 -16.19 12.80
C VAL A 8 1.97 -17.51 12.29
N GLU A 9 1.18 -18.61 12.36
CA GLU A 9 1.58 -19.92 11.86
C GLU A 9 2.01 -19.91 10.39
N LEU A 10 1.27 -19.17 9.55
CA LEU A 10 1.57 -19.04 8.12
C LEU A 10 2.91 -18.35 7.91
N VAL A 11 3.18 -17.26 8.64
CA VAL A 11 4.43 -16.52 8.53
C VAL A 11 5.60 -17.33 9.08
N GLU A 12 5.46 -18.00 10.23
CA GLU A 12 6.51 -18.85 10.78
C GLU A 12 6.87 -20.00 9.82
N SER A 13 5.87 -20.60 9.17
CA SER A 13 6.08 -21.63 8.15
C SER A 13 6.82 -21.08 6.92
N LEU A 14 6.54 -19.84 6.52
CA LEU A 14 7.24 -19.17 5.43
C LEU A 14 8.69 -18.87 5.82
N LEU A 15 8.93 -18.26 6.98
CA LEU A 15 10.25 -17.93 7.49
C LEU A 15 11.15 -19.17 7.62
N ALA A 16 10.59 -20.29 8.07
CA ALA A 16 11.31 -21.56 8.16
C ALA A 16 11.77 -22.06 6.78
N ARG A 17 10.97 -21.85 5.72
CA ARG A 17 11.33 -22.20 4.34
C ARG A 17 12.36 -21.23 3.75
N GLU A 18 12.17 -19.94 3.92
CA GLU A 18 13.09 -18.92 3.41
C GLU A 18 14.49 -19.04 4.02
N ARG A 19 14.56 -19.33 5.30
CA ARG A 19 15.83 -19.59 6.01
C ARG A 19 16.70 -20.64 5.30
N LEU A 20 16.10 -21.67 4.69
CA LEU A 20 16.82 -22.72 3.98
C LEU A 20 17.47 -22.24 2.67
N THR A 21 17.02 -21.12 2.15
CA THR A 21 17.54 -20.54 0.91
C THR A 21 18.62 -19.47 1.12
N TRP A 22 18.82 -19.02 2.34
CA TRP A 22 19.78 -17.96 2.65
C TRP A 22 21.22 -18.47 2.57
N ALA A 23 22.05 -17.76 1.79
CA ALA A 23 23.48 -18.02 1.66
C ALA A 23 24.29 -17.30 2.76
N GLY A 24 24.15 -17.68 4.01
CA GLY A 24 24.83 -17.02 5.12
C GLY A 24 24.74 -17.80 6.44
N PRO A 25 25.32 -17.30 7.54
CA PRO A 25 25.13 -17.92 8.85
C PRO A 25 23.63 -17.92 9.19
N LEU A 26 23.12 -19.12 9.37
CA LEU A 26 21.69 -19.38 9.65
C LEU A 26 21.30 -18.81 11.02
N ARG A 27 20.81 -17.57 11.04
CA ARG A 27 20.12 -17.07 12.23
C ARG A 27 18.70 -17.63 12.28
N GLU A 28 18.24 -17.95 13.45
CA GLU A 28 16.83 -18.28 13.64
C GLU A 28 15.99 -17.02 13.48
N LEU A 29 14.86 -17.15 12.79
CA LEU A 29 13.90 -16.08 12.59
C LEU A 29 12.68 -16.32 13.44
N ALA A 30 12.11 -15.28 14.03
CA ALA A 30 10.93 -15.38 14.87
C ALA A 30 9.99 -14.19 14.62
N VAL A 31 8.70 -14.43 14.81
CA VAL A 31 7.70 -13.38 14.86
C VAL A 31 7.89 -12.57 16.15
N CYS A 32 7.93 -11.25 16.02
CA CYS A 32 8.18 -10.32 17.11
C CYS A 32 6.92 -9.60 17.57
N ASP A 33 6.04 -9.26 16.63
CA ASP A 33 4.81 -8.53 16.89
C ASP A 33 3.78 -8.78 15.79
N VAL A 34 2.49 -8.49 16.07
CA VAL A 34 1.40 -8.66 15.13
C VAL A 34 0.36 -7.57 15.34
N GLU A 35 0.12 -6.79 14.30
CA GLU A 35 -0.87 -5.72 14.29
C GLU A 35 -2.06 -6.07 13.40
N GLU A 36 -3.26 -5.69 13.85
CA GLU A 36 -4.48 -5.87 13.08
C GLU A 36 -4.75 -4.63 12.22
N HIS A 37 -5.00 -4.87 10.93
CA HIS A 37 -5.35 -3.85 9.94
C HIS A 37 -6.63 -4.22 9.18
N ALA A 38 -7.23 -3.25 8.49
CA ALA A 38 -8.45 -3.47 7.71
C ALA A 38 -8.26 -4.58 6.65
N VAL A 39 -7.10 -4.63 6.03
CA VAL A 39 -6.75 -5.58 4.95
C VAL A 39 -6.25 -6.93 5.46
N GLY A 40 -5.78 -7.03 6.73
CA GLY A 40 -5.23 -8.28 7.27
C GLY A 40 -4.40 -8.10 8.54
N TRP A 41 -3.50 -9.04 8.73
CA TRP A 41 -2.57 -9.08 9.85
C TRP A 41 -1.17 -8.69 9.39
N LEU A 42 -0.63 -7.61 9.94
CA LEU A 42 0.74 -7.20 9.71
C LEU A 42 1.63 -7.89 10.73
N VAL A 43 2.47 -8.80 10.25
CA VAL A 43 3.32 -9.65 11.08
C VAL A 43 4.76 -9.18 10.99
N PHE A 44 5.29 -8.69 12.11
CA PHE A 44 6.68 -8.25 12.23
C PHE A 44 7.55 -9.43 12.65
N TRP A 45 8.67 -9.58 11.99
CA TRP A 45 9.62 -10.66 12.24
C TRP A 45 11.05 -10.13 12.29
N ASN A 46 11.92 -10.85 12.99
CA ASN A 46 13.34 -10.52 13.11
C ASN A 46 14.12 -11.78 13.50
N SER A 47 15.41 -11.62 13.88
CA SER A 47 16.17 -12.72 14.49
C SER A 47 15.50 -13.18 15.79
N ALA A 48 15.63 -14.46 16.12
CA ALA A 48 15.11 -15.00 17.39
C ALA A 48 15.79 -14.33 18.59
N GLU A 49 17.06 -13.98 18.45
CA GLU A 49 17.81 -13.23 19.48
C GLU A 49 17.15 -11.89 19.77
N TYR A 50 16.84 -11.11 18.71
CA TYR A 50 16.15 -9.82 18.87
C TYR A 50 14.73 -10.01 19.43
N ALA A 51 14.01 -11.02 18.99
CA ALA A 51 12.67 -11.30 19.49
C ALA A 51 12.66 -11.50 21.00
N HIS A 52 13.73 -12.11 21.54
CA HIS A 52 13.91 -12.35 22.96
C HIS A 52 14.52 -11.17 23.72
N SER A 53 15.64 -10.62 23.23
CA SER A 53 16.43 -9.59 23.95
C SER A 53 15.90 -8.18 23.77
N ARG A 54 15.26 -7.89 22.63
CA ARG A 54 14.91 -6.54 22.16
C ARG A 54 16.13 -5.61 22.01
N ASP A 55 17.32 -6.18 21.99
CA ASP A 55 18.55 -5.41 21.76
C ASP A 55 18.72 -5.17 20.25
N VAL A 56 18.85 -3.89 19.88
CA VAL A 56 19.00 -3.47 18.47
C VAL A 56 20.21 -4.10 17.79
N ARG A 57 21.24 -4.48 18.57
CA ARG A 57 22.45 -5.17 18.04
C ARG A 57 22.16 -6.56 17.48
N ASP A 58 21.08 -7.19 17.95
CA ASP A 58 20.63 -8.50 17.49
C ASP A 58 19.65 -8.38 16.31
N SER A 59 19.24 -7.15 15.97
CA SER A 59 18.24 -6.88 14.95
C SER A 59 18.77 -7.10 13.53
N LEU A 60 17.91 -7.65 12.68
CA LEU A 60 18.06 -7.63 11.23
C LEU A 60 17.49 -6.30 10.72
N ILE A 61 18.36 -5.50 10.10
CA ILE A 61 17.98 -4.17 9.59
C ILE A 61 17.41 -4.30 8.18
N GLY A 62 16.31 -3.59 7.91
CA GLY A 62 15.71 -3.49 6.57
C GLY A 62 14.66 -4.55 6.23
N SER A 63 14.36 -5.46 7.14
CA SER A 63 13.25 -6.38 6.99
C SER A 63 11.92 -5.63 7.18
N GLY A 64 11.12 -5.55 6.13
CA GLY A 64 9.74 -5.07 6.25
C GLY A 64 8.83 -6.16 6.85
N PRO A 65 7.65 -5.78 7.38
CA PRO A 65 6.68 -6.74 7.87
C PRO A 65 6.06 -7.55 6.73
N TYR A 66 5.46 -8.68 7.08
CA TYR A 66 4.64 -9.48 6.19
C TYR A 66 3.16 -9.23 6.45
N LEU A 67 2.43 -8.87 5.41
CA LEU A 67 0.97 -8.78 5.46
C LEU A 67 0.36 -10.15 5.14
N VAL A 68 -0.43 -10.68 6.04
CA VAL A 68 -1.28 -11.85 5.78
C VAL A 68 -2.69 -11.36 5.49
N ASP A 69 -3.16 -11.56 4.25
CA ASP A 69 -4.49 -11.14 3.84
C ASP A 69 -5.58 -11.78 4.71
N ARG A 70 -6.53 -10.96 5.16
CA ARG A 70 -7.62 -11.38 6.05
C ARG A 70 -8.55 -12.43 5.44
N HIS A 71 -8.75 -12.40 4.13
CA HIS A 71 -9.73 -13.20 3.43
C HIS A 71 -9.18 -14.53 2.94
N ASP A 72 -8.00 -14.49 2.32
CA ASP A 72 -7.44 -15.64 1.61
C ASP A 72 -6.13 -16.18 2.20
N GLY A 73 -5.54 -15.47 3.18
CA GLY A 73 -4.32 -15.90 3.86
C GLY A 73 -3.07 -15.84 2.99
N SER A 74 -3.13 -15.17 1.84
CA SER A 74 -1.93 -14.90 1.05
C SER A 74 -0.97 -14.00 1.82
N ILE A 75 0.33 -14.21 1.62
CA ILE A 75 1.38 -13.48 2.35
C ILE A 75 2.11 -12.56 1.39
N HIS A 76 2.24 -11.30 1.80
CA HIS A 76 2.88 -10.25 1.01
C HIS A 76 3.95 -9.56 1.83
N HIS A 77 5.12 -9.33 1.23
CA HIS A 77 6.16 -8.50 1.81
C HIS A 77 5.82 -7.03 1.61
N VAL A 78 5.72 -6.29 2.71
CA VAL A 78 5.58 -4.84 2.70
C VAL A 78 6.96 -4.24 3.01
N PRO A 79 7.65 -3.62 2.02
CA PRO A 79 8.96 -3.04 2.27
C PRO A 79 8.92 -2.01 3.42
N ALA A 80 9.98 -1.94 4.23
CA ALA A 80 10.02 -1.06 5.40
C ALA A 80 9.73 0.41 5.05
N THR A 81 10.25 0.90 3.92
CA THR A 81 9.98 2.26 3.42
C THR A 81 8.53 2.47 3.01
N THR A 82 7.87 1.43 2.51
CA THR A 82 6.45 1.46 2.12
C THR A 82 5.55 1.40 3.35
N TRP A 83 5.88 0.55 4.32
CA TRP A 83 5.13 0.44 5.57
C TRP A 83 5.09 1.76 6.36
N ILE A 84 6.18 2.53 6.38
CA ILE A 84 6.23 3.83 7.06
C ILE A 84 5.34 4.87 6.35
N ALA A 85 5.00 4.68 5.08
CA ALA A 85 4.11 5.56 4.35
C ALA A 85 2.65 5.40 4.84
N GLU A 86 1.96 6.53 5.06
CA GLU A 86 0.58 6.54 5.60
C GLU A 86 -0.43 5.81 4.71
N ASN A 87 -0.12 5.62 3.43
CA ASN A 87 -1.03 5.05 2.43
C ASN A 87 -0.68 3.62 1.99
N TRP A 88 0.11 2.86 2.77
CA TRP A 88 0.53 1.52 2.37
C TRP A 88 -0.64 0.52 2.17
N GLU A 89 -1.74 0.66 2.93
CA GLU A 89 -2.95 -0.16 2.74
C GLU A 89 -3.62 0.13 1.39
N GLU A 90 -3.69 1.40 0.99
CA GLU A 90 -4.22 1.79 -0.32
C GLU A 90 -3.36 1.23 -1.45
N LEU A 91 -2.03 1.27 -1.26
CA LEU A 91 -1.08 0.71 -2.20
C LEU A 91 -1.28 -0.81 -2.34
N TYR A 92 -1.48 -1.52 -1.21
CA TYR A 92 -1.81 -2.95 -1.21
C TYR A 92 -3.10 -3.23 -1.99
N LEU A 93 -4.17 -2.51 -1.69
CA LEU A 93 -5.45 -2.66 -2.38
C LEU A 93 -5.30 -2.43 -3.89
N GLN A 94 -4.54 -1.42 -4.28
CA GLN A 94 -4.31 -1.10 -5.68
C GLN A 94 -3.43 -2.14 -6.38
N GLN A 95 -2.28 -2.49 -5.81
CA GLN A 95 -1.30 -3.36 -6.48
C GLN A 95 -1.70 -4.84 -6.47
N ILE A 96 -2.26 -5.30 -5.36
CA ILE A 96 -2.54 -6.73 -5.16
C ILE A 96 -4.01 -7.06 -5.45
N LYS A 97 -4.94 -6.24 -4.98
CA LYS A 97 -6.38 -6.50 -5.17
C LYS A 97 -6.96 -5.82 -6.42
N GLY A 98 -6.22 -4.93 -7.09
CA GLY A 98 -6.72 -4.18 -8.25
C GLY A 98 -7.81 -3.16 -7.90
N ILE A 99 -8.00 -2.85 -6.60
CA ILE A 99 -8.99 -1.90 -6.11
C ILE A 99 -8.33 -0.53 -6.06
N ARG A 100 -8.79 0.39 -6.90
CA ARG A 100 -8.38 1.80 -6.82
C ARG A 100 -9.26 2.53 -5.82
N PRO A 101 -8.69 3.16 -4.77
CA PRO A 101 -9.45 4.05 -3.91
C PRO A 101 -9.98 5.23 -4.73
N PRO A 102 -11.15 5.78 -4.36
CA PRO A 102 -11.68 6.96 -5.04
C PRO A 102 -10.67 8.11 -4.89
N ASP A 103 -10.30 8.72 -6.02
CA ASP A 103 -9.41 9.87 -6.04
C ASP A 103 -10.04 11.04 -5.25
N PRO A 104 -9.40 11.50 -4.13
CA PRO A 104 -9.93 12.59 -3.31
C PRO A 104 -10.09 13.89 -4.12
N LEU A 105 -9.19 14.15 -5.08
CA LEU A 105 -9.27 15.32 -5.95
C LEU A 105 -10.46 15.21 -6.89
N ALA A 106 -10.64 14.07 -7.54
CA ALA A 106 -11.80 13.83 -8.40
C ALA A 106 -13.11 13.97 -7.62
N SER A 107 -13.15 13.46 -6.38
CA SER A 107 -14.33 13.58 -5.50
C SER A 107 -14.63 15.04 -5.14
N SER A 108 -13.62 15.83 -4.78
CA SER A 108 -13.78 17.26 -4.47
C SER A 108 -14.21 18.07 -5.70
N VAL A 109 -13.65 17.74 -6.88
CA VAL A 109 -14.01 18.36 -8.16
C VAL A 109 -15.46 18.06 -8.51
N ARG A 110 -15.94 16.81 -8.33
CA ARG A 110 -17.37 16.45 -8.54
C ARG A 110 -18.27 17.23 -7.58
N ALA A 111 -17.94 17.32 -6.32
CA ALA A 111 -18.72 18.07 -5.33
C ALA A 111 -18.83 19.56 -5.70
N LEU A 112 -17.73 20.19 -6.08
CA LEU A 112 -17.71 21.58 -6.52
C LEU A 112 -18.48 21.80 -7.82
N MET A 113 -18.42 20.87 -8.74
CA MET A 113 -19.16 20.93 -9.99
C MET A 113 -20.67 20.96 -9.74
N HIS A 114 -21.17 20.19 -8.79
CA HIS A 114 -22.57 20.16 -8.40
C HIS A 114 -23.02 21.42 -7.63
N SER A 115 -22.15 21.95 -6.77
CA SER A 115 -22.50 23.08 -5.89
C SER A 115 -22.22 24.47 -6.50
N ALA A 116 -21.15 24.61 -7.28
CA ALA A 116 -20.65 25.89 -7.77
C ALA A 116 -20.38 25.94 -9.29
N GLY A 117 -20.64 24.83 -9.99
CA GLY A 117 -20.53 24.72 -11.45
C GLY A 117 -19.11 24.42 -11.96
N VAL A 118 -19.05 24.16 -13.28
CA VAL A 118 -17.85 23.69 -13.99
C VAL A 118 -16.65 24.65 -13.85
N VAL A 119 -16.90 25.96 -13.90
CA VAL A 119 -15.82 26.97 -13.83
C VAL A 119 -15.14 26.95 -12.46
N ALA A 120 -15.91 26.84 -11.39
CA ALA A 120 -15.38 26.75 -10.03
C ALA A 120 -14.57 25.44 -9.84
N ALA A 121 -15.10 24.31 -10.34
CA ALA A 121 -14.41 23.02 -10.34
C ALA A 121 -13.08 23.07 -11.09
N MET A 122 -13.04 23.68 -12.29
CA MET A 122 -11.79 23.88 -13.04
C MET A 122 -10.79 24.76 -12.30
N SER A 123 -11.27 25.83 -11.65
CA SER A 123 -10.39 26.73 -10.88
C SER A 123 -9.79 25.97 -9.67
N HIS A 124 -10.59 25.19 -8.96
CA HIS A 124 -10.12 24.36 -7.85
C HIS A 124 -9.09 23.33 -8.33
N LEU A 125 -9.40 22.56 -9.38
CA LEU A 125 -8.52 21.57 -9.96
C LEU A 125 -7.15 22.15 -10.32
N ARG A 126 -7.10 23.31 -10.97
CA ARG A 126 -5.84 23.97 -11.35
C ARG A 126 -5.05 24.53 -10.17
N LYS A 127 -5.70 24.84 -9.05
CA LYS A 127 -5.00 25.22 -7.81
C LYS A 127 -4.32 24.01 -7.17
N GLN A 128 -4.95 22.85 -7.19
CA GLN A 128 -4.42 21.62 -6.64
C GLN A 128 -3.38 20.96 -7.57
N ALA A 129 -3.58 21.09 -8.89
CA ALA A 129 -2.71 20.53 -9.92
C ALA A 129 -2.25 21.63 -10.90
N PRO A 130 -1.25 22.45 -10.53
CA PRO A 130 -0.79 23.58 -11.35
C PRO A 130 -0.20 23.19 -12.73
N ARG A 131 0.17 21.91 -12.90
CA ARG A 131 0.69 21.36 -14.16
C ARG A 131 -0.38 21.24 -15.25
N LEU A 132 -1.67 21.25 -14.87
CA LEU A 132 -2.76 21.18 -15.83
C LEU A 132 -2.94 22.51 -16.57
N SER A 133 -2.93 22.44 -17.90
CA SER A 133 -3.38 23.55 -18.73
C SER A 133 -4.88 23.81 -18.57
N LEU A 134 -5.37 24.95 -19.04
CA LEU A 134 -6.80 25.22 -19.03
C LEU A 134 -7.61 24.20 -19.85
N ARG A 135 -7.01 23.74 -20.96
CA ARG A 135 -7.60 22.73 -21.83
C ARG A 135 -7.71 21.38 -21.12
N ASP A 136 -6.64 20.96 -20.44
CA ASP A 136 -6.59 19.68 -19.72
C ASP A 136 -7.52 19.68 -18.51
N ALA A 137 -7.56 20.79 -17.76
CA ALA A 137 -8.50 20.96 -16.64
C ALA A 137 -9.96 20.89 -17.13
N ARG A 138 -10.27 21.47 -18.29
CA ARG A 138 -11.60 21.35 -18.89
C ARG A 138 -11.91 19.90 -19.27
N ALA A 139 -10.98 19.23 -19.95
CA ALA A 139 -11.16 17.82 -20.35
C ALA A 139 -11.39 16.91 -19.12
N TYR A 140 -10.60 17.10 -18.06
CA TYR A 140 -10.73 16.38 -16.79
C TYR A 140 -12.12 16.58 -16.17
N VAL A 141 -12.58 17.84 -16.03
CA VAL A 141 -13.89 18.16 -15.42
C VAL A 141 -15.05 17.63 -16.27
N LEU A 142 -14.94 17.68 -17.61
CA LEU A 142 -15.96 17.15 -18.50
C LEU A 142 -16.06 15.61 -18.41
N ALA A 143 -14.96 14.89 -18.36
CA ALA A 143 -14.97 13.45 -18.13
C ALA A 143 -15.72 13.09 -16.83
N LEU A 144 -15.38 13.77 -15.73
CA LEU A 144 -16.08 13.56 -14.45
C LEU A 144 -17.57 13.89 -14.48
N ARG A 145 -17.96 14.93 -15.27
CA ARG A 145 -19.36 15.31 -15.46
C ARG A 145 -20.15 14.22 -16.19
N ASP A 146 -19.53 13.65 -17.19
CA ASP A 146 -20.18 12.65 -18.05
C ASP A 146 -20.18 11.24 -17.39
N GLY A 147 -19.61 11.14 -16.17
CA GLY A 147 -19.56 9.90 -15.37
C GLY A 147 -18.35 9.03 -15.67
N ASP A 148 -17.47 9.50 -16.53
CA ASP A 148 -16.24 8.81 -16.91
C ASP A 148 -15.09 9.10 -15.94
N GLU A 149 -14.07 8.25 -15.97
CA GLU A 149 -12.78 8.56 -15.34
C GLU A 149 -11.92 9.39 -16.32
N PRO A 150 -11.16 10.38 -15.79
CA PRO A 150 -10.19 11.09 -16.61
C PRO A 150 -9.15 10.14 -17.19
N SER A 151 -8.68 10.42 -18.41
CA SER A 151 -7.63 9.59 -19.02
C SER A 151 -6.38 9.54 -18.13
N GLU A 152 -5.63 8.43 -18.22
CA GLU A 152 -4.41 8.24 -17.41
C GLU A 152 -3.40 9.39 -17.61
N GLU A 153 -3.33 9.97 -18.81
CA GLU A 153 -2.50 11.16 -19.08
C GLU A 153 -2.92 12.37 -18.24
N LEU A 154 -4.23 12.61 -18.14
CA LEU A 154 -4.76 13.71 -17.32
C LEU A 154 -4.60 13.41 -15.82
N ALA A 155 -4.84 12.17 -15.41
CA ALA A 155 -4.68 11.73 -14.03
C ALA A 155 -3.21 11.84 -13.57
N SER A 156 -2.25 11.53 -14.44
CA SER A 156 -0.83 11.66 -14.14
C SER A 156 -0.40 13.11 -13.85
N LEU A 157 -1.02 14.08 -14.53
CA LEU A 157 -0.74 15.50 -14.30
C LEU A 157 -1.29 16.04 -12.97
N THR A 158 -2.25 15.32 -12.36
CA THR A 158 -2.81 15.68 -11.04
C THR A 158 -2.03 15.06 -9.88
N ARG A 159 -1.22 14.05 -10.14
CA ARG A 159 -0.40 13.40 -9.11
C ARG A 159 0.79 14.30 -8.76
N THR A 160 1.03 14.47 -7.48
CA THR A 160 2.27 15.07 -6.99
C THR A 160 3.41 14.08 -7.28
N GLU A 161 4.49 14.54 -7.90
CA GLU A 161 5.69 13.72 -8.04
C GLU A 161 6.25 13.47 -6.64
N GLU A 162 6.06 12.25 -6.14
CA GLU A 162 6.76 11.82 -4.94
C GLU A 162 8.26 11.72 -5.29
N SER A 163 9.09 12.42 -4.54
CA SER A 163 10.55 12.40 -4.74
C SER A 163 11.15 11.01 -4.52
N CYS A 164 10.44 10.13 -3.86
CA CYS A 164 10.81 8.74 -3.62
C CYS A 164 9.52 7.88 -3.59
N PRO A 165 9.13 7.28 -4.73
CA PRO A 165 7.94 6.44 -4.76
C PRO A 165 8.12 5.23 -3.83
N PRO A 166 7.06 4.77 -3.15
CA PRO A 166 7.13 3.59 -2.30
C PRO A 166 7.50 2.35 -3.13
N LEU A 167 8.27 1.45 -2.52
CA LEU A 167 8.61 0.18 -3.14
C LEU A 167 7.35 -0.70 -3.27
N SER A 168 7.29 -1.49 -4.33
CA SER A 168 6.16 -2.38 -4.58
C SER A 168 6.00 -3.44 -3.50
N ILE A 169 4.76 -3.75 -3.17
CA ILE A 169 4.40 -4.87 -2.30
C ILE A 169 4.50 -6.15 -3.12
N GLU A 170 5.22 -7.14 -2.60
CA GLU A 170 5.49 -8.40 -3.31
C GLU A 170 4.73 -9.56 -2.68
N THR A 171 4.12 -10.41 -3.51
CA THR A 171 3.48 -11.64 -3.04
C THR A 171 4.51 -12.74 -2.82
N LEU A 172 4.63 -13.23 -1.60
CA LEU A 172 5.55 -14.31 -1.20
C LEU A 172 4.88 -15.68 -1.22
N ALA A 173 3.61 -15.73 -0.84
CA ALA A 173 2.81 -16.95 -0.88
C ALA A 173 1.38 -16.63 -1.33
N GLY A 174 0.83 -17.48 -2.18
CA GLY A 174 -0.54 -17.36 -2.65
C GLY A 174 -1.59 -17.74 -1.58
N PRO A 175 -2.89 -17.71 -1.95
CA PRO A 175 -3.99 -18.06 -1.07
C PRO A 175 -3.83 -19.44 -0.43
N VAL A 176 -4.20 -19.57 0.84
CA VAL A 176 -4.28 -20.86 1.52
C VAL A 176 -5.64 -21.51 1.24
N GLN A 177 -5.62 -22.80 0.94
CA GLN A 177 -6.82 -23.60 0.71
C GLN A 177 -7.42 -24.06 2.04
#